data_95a432890d5a4cdde019e0b15065605b
#
_entry.id   95a432890d5a4cdde019e0b15065605b
#
_cell.length_a   1.000
_cell.length_b   1.000
_cell.length_c   1.000
_cell.angle_alpha   90.00
_cell.angle_beta   90.00
_cell.angle_gamma   90.00
#
_symmetry.space_group_name_H-M   'P 1'
#
loop_
_entity.id
_entity.type
_entity.pdbx_description
1 polymer ?
#
loop_
_entity_poly.entity_id
_entity_poly.type
_entity_poly.pdbx_seq_one_letter_code
_entity_poly.pdbx_strand_id
1 'polypeptide(L)'
;MCIRDRFLCQPNNPTGQLASPELVKKLLRRCGECRTILAVDECFLDFLPDADGWTAKPLLESGNLVILKAFTKLYGMAGVRLGYCLCGDETLLEKMQTAGQPWAVSSLAQAAGVAALKETAYVDEVRALIARQRPVLTAGLRALGLWVIDGKANYLLFRAPADLNKRLRPLGTQVRSCANYPGLGPEWYRTAVRTAPENARLLELMKEVLG
;
A
#
# COMPACT_ATOMS: atom_id res chain seq x y z
N MET A 1 -25.63 -15.06 4.19
CA MET A 1 -25.04 -13.88 3.51
C MET A 1 -24.18 -14.39 2.37
N CYS A 2 -24.55 -14.12 1.11
CA CYS A 2 -23.74 -14.51 -0.05
C CYS A 2 -22.61 -13.50 -0.22
N ILE A 3 -21.39 -13.92 0.08
CA ILE A 3 -20.19 -13.10 -0.15
C ILE A 3 -19.83 -13.25 -1.63
N ARG A 4 -19.84 -12.16 -2.39
CA ARG A 4 -19.59 -12.13 -3.85
C ARG A 4 -18.18 -11.67 -4.21
N ASP A 5 -17.43 -11.13 -3.25
CA ASP A 5 -16.09 -10.60 -3.44
C ASP A 5 -15.19 -10.83 -2.23
N ARG A 6 -13.89 -10.83 -2.48
CA ARG A 6 -12.82 -10.85 -1.50
C ARG A 6 -11.76 -9.84 -1.88
N PHE A 7 -11.30 -9.07 -0.90
CA PHE A 7 -10.19 -8.13 -1.08
C PHE A 7 -8.92 -8.69 -0.45
N LEU A 8 -7.82 -8.60 -1.19
CA LEU A 8 -6.47 -8.90 -0.74
C LEU A 8 -5.58 -7.69 -1.01
N CYS A 9 -5.06 -7.04 0.03
CA CYS A 9 -4.05 -5.99 -0.14
C CYS A 9 -2.67 -6.61 -0.36
N GLN A 10 -1.98 -6.20 -1.41
CA GLN A 10 -0.69 -6.73 -1.84
C GLN A 10 0.28 -5.58 -2.21
N PRO A 11 1.23 -5.18 -1.35
CA PRO A 11 1.42 -5.58 0.06
C PRO A 11 0.25 -5.22 0.97
N ASN A 12 0.09 -5.97 2.06
CA ASN A 12 -0.97 -5.70 3.02
C ASN A 12 -0.79 -4.36 3.75
N ASN A 13 -1.85 -3.60 3.89
CA ASN A 13 -1.90 -2.40 4.70
C ASN A 13 -2.70 -2.71 6.00
N PRO A 14 -2.09 -2.61 7.21
CA PRO A 14 -0.90 -1.83 7.50
C PRO A 14 0.41 -2.62 7.68
N THR A 15 0.45 -3.95 7.54
CA THR A 15 1.61 -4.77 7.91
C THR A 15 2.76 -4.69 6.91
N GLY A 16 2.50 -4.32 5.66
CA GLY A 16 3.48 -4.31 4.58
C GLY A 16 3.90 -5.71 4.10
N GLN A 17 3.24 -6.78 4.58
CA GLN A 17 3.55 -8.16 4.21
C GLN A 17 2.97 -8.50 2.84
N LEU A 18 3.66 -9.39 2.12
CA LEU A 18 3.25 -9.92 0.83
C LEU A 18 2.65 -11.32 0.99
N ALA A 19 1.57 -11.58 0.27
CA ALA A 19 1.11 -12.94 0.02
C ALA A 19 1.98 -13.57 -1.07
N SER A 20 2.37 -14.84 -0.91
CA SER A 20 3.14 -15.49 -1.98
C SER A 20 2.29 -15.66 -3.25
N PRO A 21 2.92 -15.70 -4.44
CA PRO A 21 2.21 -15.94 -5.69
C PRO A 21 1.36 -17.23 -5.66
N GLU A 22 1.85 -18.29 -4.99
CA GLU A 22 1.15 -19.56 -4.81
C GLU A 22 -0.10 -19.37 -3.94
N LEU A 23 -0.02 -18.56 -2.88
CA LEU A 23 -1.19 -18.24 -2.05
C LEU A 23 -2.22 -17.45 -2.84
N VAL A 24 -1.80 -16.47 -3.64
CA VAL A 24 -2.70 -15.69 -4.51
C VAL A 24 -3.40 -16.61 -5.52
N LYS A 25 -2.66 -17.53 -6.18
CA LYS A 25 -3.23 -18.53 -7.09
C LYS A 25 -4.25 -19.44 -6.39
N LYS A 26 -3.93 -19.91 -5.17
CA LYS A 26 -4.83 -20.75 -4.37
C LYS A 26 -6.11 -20.01 -3.99
N LEU A 27 -5.99 -18.74 -3.57
CA LEU A 27 -7.15 -17.90 -3.25
C LEU A 27 -8.02 -17.66 -4.48
N LEU A 28 -7.41 -17.33 -5.62
CA LEU A 28 -8.12 -17.08 -6.88
C LEU A 28 -8.92 -18.31 -7.32
N ARG A 29 -8.29 -19.50 -7.32
CA ARG A 29 -8.98 -20.77 -7.62
C ARG A 29 -10.17 -20.97 -6.70
N ARG A 30 -9.96 -20.82 -5.37
CA ARG A 30 -11.02 -21.00 -4.39
C ARG A 30 -12.17 -19.99 -4.56
N CYS A 31 -11.85 -18.76 -4.91
CA CYS A 31 -12.85 -17.75 -5.26
C CYS A 31 -13.67 -18.18 -6.48
N GLY A 32 -13.04 -18.71 -7.53
CA GLY A 32 -13.72 -19.22 -8.73
C GLY A 32 -14.68 -20.36 -8.41
N GLU A 33 -14.25 -21.36 -7.61
CA GLU A 33 -15.09 -22.47 -7.14
C GLU A 33 -16.33 -21.97 -6.38
N CYS A 34 -16.22 -20.85 -5.67
CA CYS A 34 -17.30 -20.23 -4.90
C CYS A 34 -18.07 -19.15 -5.69
N ARG A 35 -17.80 -18.97 -6.98
CA ARG A 35 -18.36 -17.88 -7.81
C ARG A 35 -18.17 -16.50 -7.17
N THR A 36 -16.99 -16.26 -6.62
CA THR A 36 -16.59 -15.06 -5.91
C THR A 36 -15.49 -14.35 -6.70
N ILE A 37 -15.52 -13.03 -6.77
CA ILE A 37 -14.48 -12.21 -7.38
C ILE A 37 -13.36 -12.00 -6.36
N LEU A 38 -12.10 -12.16 -6.78
CA LEU A 38 -10.94 -11.74 -6.01
C LEU A 38 -10.48 -10.35 -6.48
N ALA A 39 -10.55 -9.36 -5.62
CA ALA A 39 -9.97 -8.03 -5.83
C ALA A 39 -8.61 -7.96 -5.14
N VAL A 40 -7.54 -7.79 -5.91
CA VAL A 40 -6.18 -7.63 -5.38
C VAL A 40 -5.80 -6.15 -5.44
N ASP A 41 -5.64 -5.53 -4.27
CA ASP A 41 -5.22 -4.13 -4.16
C ASP A 41 -3.68 -4.05 -4.21
N GLU A 42 -3.15 -3.71 -5.37
CA GLU A 42 -1.73 -3.53 -5.64
C GLU A 42 -1.28 -2.05 -5.61
N CYS A 43 -2.03 -1.16 -4.96
CA CYS A 43 -1.71 0.28 -4.91
C CYS A 43 -0.32 0.60 -4.32
N PHE A 44 0.26 -0.31 -3.56
CA PHE A 44 1.60 -0.17 -2.97
C PHE A 44 2.65 -1.10 -3.59
N LEU A 45 2.26 -1.96 -4.52
CA LEU A 45 3.16 -2.97 -5.06
C LEU A 45 4.30 -2.36 -5.88
N ASP A 46 4.00 -1.32 -6.65
CA ASP A 46 4.95 -0.70 -7.59
C ASP A 46 6.13 0.02 -6.89
N PHE A 47 6.12 0.15 -5.57
CA PHE A 47 7.26 0.58 -4.77
C PHE A 47 8.36 -0.49 -4.64
N LEU A 48 8.05 -1.76 -4.94
CA LEU A 48 9.01 -2.85 -4.86
C LEU A 48 9.88 -2.88 -6.11
N PRO A 49 11.19 -3.12 -5.98
CA PRO A 49 12.09 -3.30 -7.14
C PRO A 49 11.70 -4.52 -7.99
N ASP A 50 11.21 -5.58 -7.33
CA ASP A 50 10.82 -6.88 -7.92
C ASP A 50 9.29 -7.03 -8.04
N ALA A 51 8.55 -5.93 -8.24
CA ALA A 51 7.09 -5.90 -8.28
C ALA A 51 6.48 -6.93 -9.25
N ASP A 52 7.13 -7.18 -10.39
CA ASP A 52 6.66 -8.13 -11.41
C ASP A 52 6.62 -9.57 -10.91
N GLY A 53 7.45 -9.94 -9.94
CA GLY A 53 7.42 -11.26 -9.29
C GLY A 53 6.24 -11.46 -8.33
N TRP A 54 5.56 -10.38 -7.93
CA TRP A 54 4.51 -10.38 -6.92
C TRP A 54 3.13 -9.97 -7.45
N THR A 55 3.06 -9.42 -8.67
CA THR A 55 1.78 -8.98 -9.25
C THR A 55 0.90 -10.15 -9.65
N ALA A 56 -0.40 -9.99 -9.51
CA ALA A 56 -1.39 -10.95 -9.98
C ALA A 56 -1.70 -10.81 -11.50
N LYS A 57 -1.06 -9.89 -12.22
CA LYS A 57 -1.30 -9.65 -13.66
C LYS A 57 -1.27 -10.92 -14.52
N PRO A 58 -0.33 -11.89 -14.34
CA PRO A 58 -0.32 -13.12 -15.13
C PRO A 58 -1.56 -14.01 -14.94
N LEU A 59 -2.41 -13.72 -13.97
CA LEU A 59 -3.61 -14.50 -13.64
C LEU A 59 -4.92 -13.86 -14.16
N LEU A 60 -4.85 -12.76 -14.92
CA LEU A 60 -6.03 -12.01 -15.38
C LEU A 60 -6.99 -12.85 -16.25
N GLU A 61 -6.46 -13.84 -16.99
CA GLU A 61 -7.29 -14.71 -17.85
C GLU A 61 -8.26 -15.60 -17.06
N SER A 62 -8.16 -15.66 -15.73
CA SER A 62 -9.08 -16.47 -14.90
C SER A 62 -10.53 -15.98 -14.89
N GLY A 63 -10.80 -14.75 -15.34
CA GLY A 63 -12.13 -14.14 -15.41
C GLY A 63 -12.75 -13.70 -14.08
N ASN A 64 -12.22 -14.11 -12.94
CA ASN A 64 -12.73 -13.74 -11.61
C ASN A 64 -11.73 -12.92 -10.77
N LEU A 65 -10.79 -12.24 -11.44
CA LEU A 65 -9.76 -11.40 -10.84
C LEU A 65 -9.91 -9.94 -11.26
N VAL A 66 -9.86 -9.05 -10.28
CA VAL A 66 -9.71 -7.60 -10.47
C VAL A 66 -8.48 -7.13 -9.74
N ILE A 67 -7.56 -6.45 -10.43
CA ILE A 67 -6.38 -5.84 -9.82
C ILE A 67 -6.61 -4.33 -9.74
N LEU A 68 -6.41 -3.74 -8.56
CA LEU A 68 -6.56 -2.31 -8.34
C LEU A 68 -5.18 -1.63 -8.30
N LYS A 69 -5.04 -0.52 -9.01
CA LYS A 69 -3.83 0.31 -9.07
C LYS A 69 -4.18 1.77 -8.81
N ALA A 70 -3.25 2.54 -8.24
CA ALA A 70 -3.49 3.94 -7.92
C ALA A 70 -2.28 4.83 -8.19
N PHE A 71 -2.52 6.01 -8.73
CA PHE A 71 -1.50 7.06 -8.89
C PHE A 71 -1.26 7.85 -7.59
N THR A 72 -2.13 7.68 -6.61
CA THR A 72 -2.12 8.45 -5.35
C THR A 72 -0.88 8.23 -4.49
N LYS A 73 -0.19 7.09 -4.65
CA LYS A 73 0.91 6.67 -3.78
C LYS A 73 2.26 6.88 -4.47
N LEU A 74 2.61 6.04 -5.43
CA LEU A 74 3.91 6.07 -6.10
C LEU A 74 4.20 7.44 -6.75
N TYR A 75 3.22 7.98 -7.47
CA TYR A 75 3.35 9.26 -8.18
C TYR A 75 2.99 10.49 -7.31
N GLY A 76 2.65 10.32 -6.03
CA GLY A 76 2.32 11.42 -5.14
C GLY A 76 1.06 12.22 -5.52
N MET A 77 0.21 11.69 -6.39
CA MET A 77 -0.93 12.39 -7.01
C MET A 77 -2.24 12.20 -6.24
N ALA A 78 -2.21 12.29 -4.91
CA ALA A 78 -3.37 12.02 -4.07
C ALA A 78 -4.57 12.95 -4.35
N GLY A 79 -4.31 14.23 -4.66
CA GLY A 79 -5.34 15.24 -4.97
C GLY A 79 -6.02 15.05 -6.33
N VAL A 80 -5.36 14.41 -7.28
CA VAL A 80 -5.86 14.17 -8.65
C VAL A 80 -6.98 13.12 -8.69
N ARG A 81 -7.06 12.24 -7.68
CA ARG A 81 -8.09 11.20 -7.54
C ARG A 81 -8.12 10.21 -8.70
N LEU A 82 -6.94 9.72 -9.11
CA LEU A 82 -6.76 8.82 -10.23
C LEU A 82 -6.34 7.42 -9.75
N GLY A 83 -6.95 6.41 -10.31
CA GLY A 83 -6.62 5.00 -10.20
C GLY A 83 -7.19 4.24 -11.40
N TYR A 84 -6.86 2.97 -11.50
CA TYR A 84 -7.39 2.09 -12.54
C TYR A 84 -7.48 0.66 -12.03
N CYS A 85 -8.25 -0.15 -12.73
CA CYS A 85 -8.27 -1.59 -12.51
C CYS A 85 -7.86 -2.34 -13.77
N LEU A 86 -7.40 -3.58 -13.57
CA LEU A 86 -7.16 -4.55 -14.62
C LEU A 86 -8.07 -5.75 -14.36
N CYS A 87 -8.76 -6.22 -15.39
CA CYS A 87 -9.65 -7.37 -15.34
C CYS A 87 -9.68 -8.04 -16.72
N GLY A 88 -9.68 -9.37 -16.76
CA GLY A 88 -9.81 -10.13 -18.00
C GLY A 88 -11.28 -10.41 -18.42
N ASP A 89 -12.26 -10.07 -17.57
CA ASP A 89 -13.70 -10.24 -17.85
C ASP A 89 -14.30 -8.89 -18.29
N GLU A 90 -14.54 -8.73 -19.59
CA GLU A 90 -15.12 -7.51 -20.17
C GLU A 90 -16.53 -7.24 -19.62
N THR A 91 -17.34 -8.29 -19.41
CA THR A 91 -18.69 -8.15 -18.84
C THR A 91 -18.64 -7.58 -17.42
N LEU A 92 -17.65 -7.97 -16.63
CA LEU A 92 -17.45 -7.42 -15.28
C LEU A 92 -17.02 -5.94 -15.36
N LEU A 93 -16.12 -5.59 -16.29
CA LEU A 93 -15.69 -4.19 -16.51
C LEU A 93 -16.87 -3.31 -16.93
N GLU A 94 -17.72 -3.75 -17.84
CA GLU A 94 -18.93 -3.02 -18.26
C GLU A 94 -19.90 -2.80 -17.08
N LYS A 95 -20.10 -3.82 -16.24
CA LYS A 95 -20.92 -3.69 -15.03
C LYS A 95 -20.33 -2.70 -14.02
N MET A 96 -19.01 -2.72 -13.84
CA MET A 96 -18.32 -1.75 -12.97
C MET A 96 -18.45 -0.33 -13.50
N GLN A 97 -18.32 -0.13 -14.82
CA GLN A 97 -18.50 1.16 -15.49
C GLN A 97 -19.94 1.67 -15.35
N THR A 98 -20.92 0.81 -15.57
CA THR A 98 -22.36 1.15 -15.47
C THR A 98 -22.75 1.47 -14.02
N ALA A 99 -22.16 0.80 -13.04
CA ALA A 99 -22.40 1.09 -11.62
C ALA A 99 -21.69 2.35 -11.12
N GLY A 100 -20.71 2.86 -11.89
CA GLY A 100 -19.97 4.08 -11.59
C GLY A 100 -20.76 5.35 -11.99
N GLN A 101 -20.27 6.49 -11.49
CA GLN A 101 -20.81 7.77 -11.91
C GLN A 101 -20.30 8.16 -13.32
N PRO A 102 -21.11 8.82 -14.18
CA PRO A 102 -20.62 9.43 -15.41
C PRO A 102 -19.49 10.43 -15.10
N TRP A 103 -18.51 10.51 -16.01
CA TRP A 103 -17.40 11.47 -15.90
C TRP A 103 -16.56 11.30 -14.62
N ALA A 104 -16.39 10.06 -14.13
CA ALA A 104 -15.69 9.73 -12.89
C ALA A 104 -14.25 10.26 -12.83
N VAL A 105 -13.58 10.39 -13.99
CA VAL A 105 -12.18 10.86 -14.10
C VAL A 105 -12.12 12.14 -14.92
N SER A 106 -11.64 13.23 -14.31
CA SER A 106 -11.49 14.51 -15.01
C SER A 106 -10.43 14.45 -16.12
N SER A 107 -10.57 15.30 -17.14
CA SER A 107 -9.57 15.40 -18.23
C SER A 107 -8.18 15.75 -17.71
N LEU A 108 -8.07 16.56 -16.66
CA LEU A 108 -6.79 16.89 -16.01
C LEU A 108 -6.16 15.65 -15.37
N ALA A 109 -6.97 14.82 -14.70
CA ALA A 109 -6.49 13.57 -14.10
C ALA A 109 -6.01 12.58 -15.17
N GLN A 110 -6.74 12.46 -16.30
CA GLN A 110 -6.32 11.61 -17.41
C GLN A 110 -4.99 12.08 -18.00
N ALA A 111 -4.85 13.35 -18.31
CA ALA A 111 -3.61 13.93 -18.85
C ALA A 111 -2.42 13.72 -17.89
N ALA A 112 -2.64 13.99 -16.58
CA ALA A 112 -1.62 13.78 -15.55
C ALA A 112 -1.23 12.30 -15.42
N GLY A 113 -2.19 11.37 -15.50
CA GLY A 113 -1.91 9.93 -15.46
C GLY A 113 -1.08 9.46 -16.63
N VAL A 114 -1.42 9.87 -17.85
CA VAL A 114 -0.65 9.54 -19.06
C VAL A 114 0.78 10.10 -18.99
N ALA A 115 0.96 11.33 -18.47
CA ALA A 115 2.28 11.91 -18.25
C ALA A 115 3.07 11.11 -17.20
N ALA A 116 2.45 10.80 -16.05
CA ALA A 116 3.09 10.07 -14.96
C ALA A 116 3.60 8.68 -15.36
N LEU A 117 2.88 7.97 -16.22
CA LEU A 117 3.30 6.65 -16.72
C LEU A 117 4.60 6.68 -17.56
N LYS A 118 5.00 7.85 -18.04
CA LYS A 118 6.26 8.03 -18.80
C LYS A 118 7.46 8.31 -17.89
N GLU A 119 7.23 8.62 -16.63
CA GLU A 119 8.26 9.01 -15.64
C GLU A 119 8.93 7.77 -15.01
N THR A 120 9.54 6.92 -15.84
CA THR A 120 10.19 5.67 -15.39
C THR A 120 11.40 5.94 -14.50
N ALA A 121 12.20 6.96 -14.80
CA ALA A 121 13.33 7.36 -13.98
C ALA A 121 12.91 7.74 -12.55
N TYR A 122 11.83 8.50 -12.40
CA TYR A 122 11.25 8.82 -11.10
C TYR A 122 10.86 7.56 -10.31
N VAL A 123 10.23 6.60 -10.98
CA VAL A 123 9.83 5.33 -10.35
C VAL A 123 11.06 4.58 -9.82
N ASP A 124 12.13 4.51 -10.60
CA ASP A 124 13.38 3.82 -10.23
C ASP A 124 14.09 4.55 -9.08
N GLU A 125 14.11 5.89 -9.08
CA GLU A 125 14.64 6.68 -7.98
C GLU A 125 13.87 6.43 -6.67
N VAL A 126 12.54 6.41 -6.70
CA VAL A 126 11.70 6.13 -5.54
C VAL A 126 11.94 4.71 -5.01
N ARG A 127 11.98 3.71 -5.89
CA ARG A 127 12.30 2.32 -5.51
C ARG A 127 13.67 2.22 -4.83
N ALA A 128 14.69 2.85 -5.42
CA ALA A 128 16.03 2.89 -4.87
C ALA A 128 16.09 3.59 -3.50
N LEU A 129 15.35 4.69 -3.33
CA LEU A 129 15.22 5.39 -2.05
C LEU A 129 14.63 4.45 -0.99
N ILE A 130 13.49 3.82 -1.29
CA ILE A 130 12.82 2.91 -0.35
C ILE A 130 13.72 1.72 0.00
N ALA A 131 14.39 1.12 -0.98
CA ALA A 131 15.31 0.00 -0.77
C ALA A 131 16.46 0.35 0.18
N ARG A 132 17.02 1.58 0.06
CA ARG A 132 18.09 2.06 0.94
C ARG A 132 17.58 2.47 2.32
N GLN A 133 16.48 3.21 2.39
CA GLN A 133 16.04 3.86 3.63
C GLN A 133 15.23 2.96 4.56
N ARG A 134 14.51 1.99 4.00
CA ARG A 134 13.67 1.09 4.79
C ARG A 134 14.47 0.28 5.83
N PRO A 135 15.60 -0.40 5.49
CA PRO A 135 16.38 -1.10 6.49
C PRO A 135 16.97 -0.17 7.55
N VAL A 136 17.39 1.05 7.17
CA VAL A 136 17.93 2.06 8.12
C VAL A 136 16.85 2.47 9.12
N LEU A 137 15.65 2.83 8.64
CA LEU A 137 14.55 3.21 9.53
C LEU A 137 14.10 2.04 10.42
N THR A 138 14.06 0.82 9.87
CA THR A 138 13.73 -0.39 10.65
C THR A 138 14.73 -0.62 11.78
N ALA A 139 16.03 -0.54 11.48
CA ALA A 139 17.08 -0.70 12.47
C ALA A 139 17.00 0.41 13.54
N GLY A 140 16.79 1.66 13.14
CA GLY A 140 16.62 2.78 14.08
C GLY A 140 15.45 2.60 15.04
N LEU A 141 14.28 2.18 14.54
CA LEU A 141 13.14 1.91 15.40
C LEU A 141 13.39 0.74 16.37
N ARG A 142 14.04 -0.32 15.91
CA ARG A 142 14.41 -1.47 16.75
C ARG A 142 15.45 -1.08 17.82
N ALA A 143 16.41 -0.20 17.50
CA ALA A 143 17.38 0.32 18.45
C ALA A 143 16.74 1.15 19.59
N LEU A 144 15.53 1.71 19.34
CA LEU A 144 14.71 2.36 20.36
C LEU A 144 13.87 1.36 21.18
N GLY A 145 14.10 0.05 21.04
CA GLY A 145 13.35 -0.99 21.75
C GLY A 145 11.97 -1.28 21.18
N LEU A 146 11.62 -0.75 20.01
CA LEU A 146 10.30 -0.93 19.42
C LEU A 146 10.19 -2.23 18.61
N TRP A 147 9.05 -2.89 18.71
CA TRP A 147 8.76 -4.05 17.86
C TRP A 147 8.27 -3.59 16.49
N VAL A 148 9.02 -3.94 15.44
CA VAL A 148 8.73 -3.58 14.05
C VAL A 148 8.38 -4.84 13.26
N ILE A 149 7.25 -4.83 12.56
CA ILE A 149 6.82 -5.91 11.68
C ILE A 149 7.66 -5.90 10.39
N ASP A 150 8.19 -7.07 10.01
CA ASP A 150 8.89 -7.24 8.75
C ASP A 150 7.88 -7.22 7.58
N GLY A 151 7.94 -6.19 6.79
CA GLY A 151 7.11 -5.99 5.61
C GLY A 151 7.95 -5.55 4.41
N LYS A 152 7.37 -5.37 3.23
CA LYS A 152 8.04 -4.96 1.98
C LYS A 152 7.57 -3.61 1.44
N ALA A 153 6.49 -3.05 1.98
CA ALA A 153 5.92 -1.78 1.54
C ALA A 153 6.82 -0.57 1.84
N ASN A 154 6.46 0.58 1.30
CA ASN A 154 7.09 1.88 1.57
C ASN A 154 6.70 2.47 2.95
N TYR A 155 6.25 1.63 3.87
CA TYR A 155 5.92 1.97 5.26
C TYR A 155 6.29 0.81 6.19
N LEU A 156 6.36 1.12 7.49
CA LEU A 156 6.63 0.18 8.56
C LEU A 156 5.50 0.22 9.58
N LEU A 157 5.00 -0.95 9.98
CA LEU A 157 4.11 -1.12 11.13
C LEU A 157 4.96 -1.44 12.35
N PHE A 158 4.74 -0.74 13.45
CA PHE A 158 5.50 -0.92 14.69
C PHE A 158 4.63 -0.70 15.92
N ARG A 159 5.09 -1.20 17.06
CA ARG A 159 4.43 -1.06 18.36
C ARG A 159 5.21 -0.10 19.24
N ALA A 160 4.48 0.84 19.87
CA ALA A 160 5.02 1.85 20.77
C ALA A 160 3.97 2.20 21.84
N PRO A 161 4.31 2.98 22.90
CA PRO A 161 3.33 3.43 23.90
C PRO A 161 2.12 4.11 23.24
N ALA A 162 0.91 3.85 23.77
CA ALA A 162 -0.35 4.31 23.18
C ALA A 162 -0.50 5.85 23.10
N ASP A 163 0.32 6.57 23.84
CA ASP A 163 0.33 8.04 23.87
C ASP A 163 1.44 8.64 22.97
N LEU A 164 2.13 7.84 22.15
CA LEU A 164 3.25 8.30 21.30
C LEU A 164 2.90 9.56 20.51
N ASN A 165 1.78 9.58 19.81
CA ASN A 165 1.36 10.76 19.03
C ASN A 165 1.03 11.97 19.90
N LYS A 166 0.58 11.77 21.14
CA LYS A 166 0.36 12.87 22.08
C LYS A 166 1.69 13.55 22.45
N ARG A 167 2.77 12.75 22.57
CA ARG A 167 4.12 13.27 22.86
C ARG A 167 4.80 13.88 21.63
N LEU A 168 4.60 13.31 20.42
CA LEU A 168 5.23 13.79 19.18
C LEU A 168 4.58 15.09 18.62
N ARG A 169 3.27 15.30 18.82
CA ARG A 169 2.56 16.46 18.26
C ARG A 169 3.14 17.82 18.67
N PRO A 170 3.51 18.08 19.93
CA PRO A 170 4.14 19.34 20.31
C PRO A 170 5.47 19.59 19.59
N LEU A 171 6.15 18.53 19.12
CA LEU A 171 7.39 18.58 18.36
C LEU A 171 7.16 18.70 16.84
N GLY A 172 5.92 18.97 16.41
CA GLY A 172 5.55 19.12 14.99
C GLY A 172 5.54 17.84 14.17
N THR A 173 5.51 16.68 14.82
CA THR A 173 5.57 15.37 14.15
C THR A 173 4.43 14.46 14.59
N GLN A 174 4.01 13.59 13.69
CA GLN A 174 2.98 12.59 13.97
C GLN A 174 3.18 11.36 13.09
N VAL A 175 2.91 10.18 13.64
CA VAL A 175 2.82 8.91 12.92
C VAL A 175 1.38 8.43 12.82
N ARG A 176 1.05 7.60 11.85
CA ARG A 176 -0.32 7.08 11.65
C ARG A 176 -0.68 6.10 12.76
N SER A 177 -1.67 6.42 13.60
CA SER A 177 -2.28 5.43 14.51
C SER A 177 -3.04 4.36 13.71
N CYS A 178 -2.86 3.10 14.08
CA CYS A 178 -3.53 1.94 13.49
C CYS A 178 -4.63 1.36 14.38
N ALA A 179 -5.03 2.06 15.44
CA ALA A 179 -6.06 1.61 16.38
C ALA A 179 -7.46 1.39 15.74
N ASN A 180 -7.68 1.94 14.53
CA ASN A 180 -8.91 1.73 13.76
C ASN A 180 -8.92 0.44 12.93
N TYR A 181 -7.82 -0.33 12.91
CA TYR A 181 -7.79 -1.62 12.22
C TYR A 181 -8.26 -2.72 13.19
N PRO A 182 -9.19 -3.60 12.78
CA PRO A 182 -9.58 -4.74 13.61
C PRO A 182 -8.37 -5.58 14.01
N GLY A 183 -8.23 -5.87 15.30
CA GLY A 183 -7.12 -6.63 15.86
C GLY A 183 -5.86 -5.84 16.19
N LEU A 184 -5.84 -4.51 15.93
CA LEU A 184 -4.76 -3.63 16.36
C LEU A 184 -5.26 -2.67 17.44
N GLY A 185 -4.46 -2.52 18.51
CA GLY A 185 -4.74 -1.60 19.60
C GLY A 185 -4.13 -0.20 19.42
N PRO A 186 -4.29 0.69 20.40
CA PRO A 186 -3.79 2.06 20.35
C PRO A 186 -2.26 2.16 20.34
N GLU A 187 -1.56 1.09 20.68
CA GLU A 187 -0.11 0.95 20.66
C GLU A 187 0.47 0.69 19.27
N TRP A 188 -0.36 0.47 18.25
CA TRP A 188 0.09 0.20 16.91
C TRP A 188 0.13 1.45 16.03
N TYR A 189 1.25 1.64 15.39
CA TYR A 189 1.52 2.80 14.54
C TYR A 189 2.14 2.40 13.21
N ARG A 190 1.90 3.20 12.19
CA ARG A 190 2.52 3.06 10.88
C ARG A 190 3.23 4.37 10.51
N THR A 191 4.49 4.26 10.08
CA THR A 191 5.24 5.38 9.50
C THR A 191 5.63 5.10 8.05
N ALA A 192 5.69 6.13 7.21
CA ALA A 192 6.22 6.01 5.86
C ALA A 192 7.76 5.98 5.90
N VAL A 193 8.35 5.23 4.97
CA VAL A 193 9.77 5.36 4.65
C VAL A 193 9.93 6.61 3.80
N ARG A 194 10.79 7.53 4.23
CA ARG A 194 11.01 8.84 3.61
C ARG A 194 12.49 9.03 3.26
N THR A 195 12.88 10.27 2.96
CA THR A 195 14.28 10.62 2.73
C THR A 195 15.15 10.42 3.98
N ALA A 196 16.46 10.29 3.82
CA ALA A 196 17.37 10.07 4.95
C ALA A 196 17.27 11.16 6.04
N PRO A 197 17.23 12.47 5.72
CA PRO A 197 17.07 13.51 6.74
C PRO A 197 15.73 13.40 7.49
N GLU A 198 14.62 13.10 6.79
CA GLU A 198 13.31 12.98 7.41
C GLU A 198 13.21 11.76 8.34
N ASN A 199 13.78 10.61 7.92
CA ASN A 199 13.84 9.42 8.74
C ASN A 199 14.72 9.63 9.99
N ALA A 200 15.88 10.26 9.83
CA ALA A 200 16.76 10.61 10.95
C ALA A 200 16.04 11.53 11.95
N ARG A 201 15.37 12.57 11.45
CA ARG A 201 14.60 13.49 12.30
C ARG A 201 13.49 12.77 13.08
N LEU A 202 12.77 11.86 12.42
CA LEU A 202 11.75 11.05 13.12
C LEU A 202 12.37 10.23 14.25
N LEU A 203 13.50 9.55 13.99
CA LEU A 203 14.20 8.73 15.02
C LEU A 203 14.72 9.56 16.19
N GLU A 204 15.26 10.76 15.93
CA GLU A 204 15.68 11.70 16.98
C GLU A 204 14.52 12.08 17.89
N LEU A 205 13.39 12.53 17.29
CA LEU A 205 12.19 12.91 18.04
C LEU A 205 11.59 11.73 18.82
N MET A 206 11.61 10.53 18.23
CA MET A 206 11.16 9.32 18.94
C MET A 206 12.06 8.99 20.11
N LYS A 207 13.39 9.14 19.96
CA LYS A 207 14.34 8.95 21.06
C LYS A 207 14.07 9.94 22.20
N GLU A 208 13.80 11.21 21.89
CA GLU A 208 13.48 12.24 22.87
C GLU A 208 12.23 11.91 23.70
N VAL A 209 11.15 11.43 23.03
CA VAL A 209 9.88 11.17 23.71
C VAL A 209 9.76 9.78 24.34
N LEU A 210 10.64 8.84 24.02
CA LEU A 210 10.64 7.47 24.55
C LEU A 210 11.68 7.26 25.65
N GLY A 211 12.75 8.06 25.65
CA GLY A 211 13.82 8.02 26.68
C GLY A 211 13.42 8.78 27.91
#